data_c6de878d426b28ac83ce90626ee04e59
#
_entry.id   c6de878d426b28ac83ce90626ee04e59
#
_cell.length_a   1.000
_cell.length_b   1.000
_cell.length_c   1.000
_cell.angle_alpha   90.00
_cell.angle_beta   90.00
_cell.angle_gamma   90.00
#
_symmetry.space_group_name_H-M   'P 1'
#
loop_
_entity.id
_entity.type
_entity.pdbx_description
1 polymer ?
#
loop_
_entity_poly.entity_id
_entity_poly.type
_entity_poly.pdbx_seq_one_letter_code
_entity_poly.pdbx_strand_id
1 'polypeptide(L)'
;VVLLSKKLTEEGSLMVSGGGPGAMEATHLGAWMAGRPDSEVEEALEMLAAAPSYKDRLWLETAFRVMERFPSPKYVSLGVPTWLYGHEPATPFATHIAKYFDNSTREDTILTIAKGGVIYSPGSAGTMQEIFQDAVQNHYLSFGYASPMVFLGKEFWTEEMPVYRLMQYLIEKGKYNNLLLSITDSVDEIVSTIEDFRDQQK
;
A
#
# COMPACT_ATOMS: atom_id res chain seq x y z
N VAL A 1 5.09 -6.58 -3.85
CA VAL A 1 4.70 -5.17 -3.58
C VAL A 1 5.48 -4.22 -4.48
N VAL A 2 6.83 -4.26 -4.54
CA VAL A 2 7.64 -3.32 -5.34
C VAL A 2 7.20 -3.28 -6.81
N LEU A 3 7.11 -4.44 -7.49
CA LEU A 3 6.70 -4.53 -8.90
C LEU A 3 5.25 -4.06 -9.11
N LEU A 4 4.37 -4.35 -8.17
CA LEU A 4 2.98 -3.87 -8.19
C LEU A 4 2.93 -2.35 -8.15
N SER A 5 3.60 -1.76 -7.15
CA SER A 5 3.65 -0.30 -7.00
C SER A 5 4.30 0.38 -8.21
N LYS A 6 5.37 -0.21 -8.76
CA LYS A 6 6.01 0.29 -9.99
C LYS A 6 5.01 0.33 -11.15
N LYS A 7 4.31 -0.77 -11.43
CA LYS A 7 3.33 -0.85 -12.53
C LYS A 7 2.21 0.18 -12.35
N LEU A 8 1.56 0.21 -11.18
CA LEU A 8 0.50 1.17 -10.89
C LEU A 8 0.96 2.63 -11.02
N THR A 9 2.20 2.92 -10.61
CA THR A 9 2.79 4.25 -10.77
C THR A 9 3.00 4.61 -12.24
N GLU A 10 3.48 3.68 -13.05
CA GLU A 10 3.68 3.85 -14.49
C GLU A 10 2.34 4.09 -15.22
N GLU A 11 1.25 3.48 -14.73
CA GLU A 11 -0.12 3.71 -15.19
C GLU A 11 -0.76 5.01 -14.63
N GLY A 12 0.02 5.82 -13.92
CA GLY A 12 -0.39 7.15 -13.44
C GLY A 12 -1.08 7.20 -12.09
N SER A 13 -1.04 6.12 -11.30
CA SER A 13 -1.56 6.12 -9.94
C SER A 13 -0.57 6.74 -8.97
N LEU A 14 -1.04 7.59 -8.05
CA LEU A 14 -0.25 8.07 -6.92
C LEU A 14 -0.21 6.99 -5.83
N MET A 15 0.99 6.50 -5.52
CA MET A 15 1.18 5.56 -4.41
C MET A 15 1.18 6.28 -3.07
N VAL A 16 0.33 5.79 -2.17
CA VAL A 16 0.20 6.30 -0.80
C VAL A 16 0.31 5.14 0.18
N SER A 17 1.03 5.31 1.27
CA SER A 17 1.08 4.34 2.36
C SER A 17 1.27 5.02 3.72
N GLY A 18 1.19 4.23 4.81
CA GLY A 18 1.53 4.73 6.15
C GLY A 18 2.98 5.18 6.31
N GLY A 19 3.82 5.04 5.29
CA GLY A 19 5.15 5.63 5.22
C GLY A 19 6.20 5.00 6.15
N GLY A 20 5.95 3.80 6.67
CA GLY A 20 6.88 3.02 7.50
C GLY A 20 7.72 2.02 6.69
N PRO A 21 8.41 1.09 7.39
CA PRO A 21 9.19 0.02 6.76
C PRO A 21 8.32 -1.12 6.20
N GLY A 22 8.95 -2.11 5.59
CA GLY A 22 8.31 -3.32 5.07
C GLY A 22 7.49 -3.07 3.81
N ALA A 23 6.23 -3.49 3.77
CA ALA A 23 5.37 -3.33 2.60
C ALA A 23 5.15 -1.85 2.23
N MET A 24 5.11 -0.96 3.22
CA MET A 24 5.03 0.49 3.01
C MET A 24 6.30 1.01 2.31
N GLU A 25 7.48 0.59 2.76
CA GLU A 25 8.76 0.91 2.11
C GLU A 25 8.82 0.36 0.68
N ALA A 26 8.40 -0.91 0.50
CA ALA A 26 8.34 -1.55 -0.82
C ALA A 26 7.41 -0.80 -1.79
N THR A 27 6.31 -0.24 -1.30
CA THR A 27 5.40 0.61 -2.07
C THR A 27 6.12 1.86 -2.60
N HIS A 28 6.86 2.54 -1.74
CA HIS A 28 7.59 3.75 -2.14
C HIS A 28 8.82 3.45 -3.00
N LEU A 29 9.51 2.33 -2.76
CA LEU A 29 10.59 1.87 -3.64
C LEU A 29 10.06 1.58 -5.06
N GLY A 30 8.91 0.93 -5.19
CA GLY A 30 8.30 0.70 -6.49
C GLY A 30 8.00 2.00 -7.24
N ALA A 31 7.41 2.99 -6.56
CA ALA A 31 7.17 4.31 -7.14
C ALA A 31 8.48 5.06 -7.47
N TRP A 32 9.51 4.94 -6.64
CA TRP A 32 10.85 5.51 -6.89
C TRP A 32 11.50 4.93 -8.14
N MET A 33 11.34 3.62 -8.35
CA MET A 33 11.92 2.88 -9.47
C MET A 33 11.06 2.90 -10.74
N ALA A 34 9.86 3.48 -10.69
CA ALA A 34 8.96 3.55 -11.83
C ALA A 34 9.59 4.32 -13.01
N GLY A 35 9.41 3.76 -14.22
CA GLY A 35 10.03 4.24 -15.45
C GLY A 35 11.46 3.73 -15.68
N ARG A 36 11.98 2.86 -14.78
CA ARG A 36 13.27 2.17 -14.92
C ARG A 36 13.07 0.72 -15.36
N PRO A 37 14.06 0.09 -16.02
CA PRO A 37 14.02 -1.33 -16.36
C PRO A 37 13.89 -2.21 -15.10
N ASP A 38 13.25 -3.38 -15.25
CA ASP A 38 13.09 -4.32 -14.12
C ASP A 38 14.45 -4.85 -13.60
N SER A 39 15.48 -4.93 -14.44
CA SER A 39 16.83 -5.26 -14.01
C SER A 39 17.43 -4.25 -13.01
N GLU A 40 17.08 -2.97 -13.11
CA GLU A 40 17.48 -1.97 -12.10
C GLU A 40 16.70 -2.14 -10.79
N VAL A 41 15.44 -2.59 -10.87
CA VAL A 41 14.65 -2.94 -9.69
C VAL A 41 15.26 -4.14 -8.97
N GLU A 42 15.66 -5.17 -9.71
CA GLU A 42 16.34 -6.34 -9.16
C GLU A 42 17.65 -5.94 -8.48
N GLU A 43 18.50 -5.11 -9.12
CA GLU A 43 19.73 -4.57 -8.53
C GLU A 43 19.43 -3.82 -7.22
N ALA A 44 18.40 -2.97 -7.19
CA ALA A 44 18.02 -2.25 -5.98
C ALA A 44 17.57 -3.20 -4.85
N LEU A 45 16.81 -4.24 -5.18
CA LEU A 45 16.38 -5.26 -4.22
C LEU A 45 17.56 -6.09 -3.69
N GLU A 46 18.52 -6.47 -4.54
CA GLU A 46 19.76 -7.14 -4.11
C GLU A 46 20.58 -6.27 -3.15
N MET A 47 20.69 -4.98 -3.42
CA MET A 47 21.35 -4.03 -2.52
C MET A 47 20.66 -3.98 -1.16
N LEU A 48 19.33 -3.88 -1.11
CA LEU A 48 18.54 -3.82 0.12
C LEU A 48 18.56 -5.13 0.91
N ALA A 49 18.72 -6.27 0.24
CA ALA A 49 18.81 -7.59 0.89
C ALA A 49 19.99 -7.70 1.87
N ALA A 50 21.00 -6.82 1.80
CA ALA A 50 22.11 -6.76 2.75
C ALA A 50 21.68 -6.29 4.15
N ALA A 51 20.56 -5.55 4.27
CA ALA A 51 20.01 -5.07 5.54
C ALA A 51 18.48 -5.00 5.44
N PRO A 52 17.77 -6.15 5.45
CA PRO A 52 16.36 -6.24 5.09
C PRO A 52 15.39 -5.70 6.16
N SER A 53 15.85 -5.52 7.39
CA SER A 53 15.02 -5.05 8.51
C SER A 53 15.41 -3.64 8.92
N TYR A 54 14.41 -2.80 9.20
CA TYR A 54 14.66 -1.48 9.78
C TYR A 54 15.40 -1.49 11.12
N LYS A 55 15.52 -2.65 11.77
CA LYS A 55 16.32 -2.89 12.98
C LYS A 55 17.81 -3.15 12.66
N ASP A 56 18.15 -3.40 11.41
CA ASP A 56 19.51 -3.61 10.99
C ASP A 56 20.26 -2.27 11.01
N ARG A 57 21.48 -2.30 11.56
CA ARG A 57 22.31 -1.10 11.70
C ARG A 57 22.57 -0.38 10.36
N LEU A 58 22.61 -1.12 9.27
CA LEU A 58 22.91 -0.60 7.94
C LEU A 58 21.66 -0.34 7.09
N TRP A 59 20.45 -0.53 7.62
CA TRP A 59 19.21 -0.38 6.84
C TRP A 59 19.12 0.98 6.15
N LEU A 60 19.29 2.06 6.92
CA LEU A 60 19.19 3.41 6.39
C LEU A 60 20.32 3.75 5.40
N GLU A 61 21.55 3.30 5.71
CA GLU A 61 22.71 3.48 4.85
C GLU A 61 22.52 2.75 3.51
N THR A 62 22.01 1.54 3.56
CA THR A 62 21.74 0.73 2.35
C THR A 62 20.67 1.38 1.50
N ALA A 63 19.60 1.91 2.10
CA ALA A 63 18.57 2.64 1.38
C ALA A 63 19.13 3.90 0.69
N PHE A 64 19.98 4.68 1.37
CA PHE A 64 20.63 5.84 0.74
C PHE A 64 21.57 5.45 -0.40
N ARG A 65 22.28 4.33 -0.30
CA ARG A 65 23.09 3.82 -1.43
C ARG A 65 22.23 3.48 -2.65
N VAL A 66 21.03 2.92 -2.44
CA VAL A 66 20.07 2.70 -3.54
C VAL A 66 19.63 4.02 -4.14
N MET A 67 19.32 5.02 -3.32
CA MET A 67 18.93 6.37 -3.82
C MET A 67 20.06 7.05 -4.58
N GLU A 68 21.30 6.90 -4.15
CA GLU A 68 22.49 7.43 -4.85
C GLU A 68 22.73 6.69 -6.17
N ARG A 69 22.51 5.39 -6.20
CA ARG A 69 22.66 4.55 -7.40
C ARG A 69 21.55 4.84 -8.45
N PHE A 70 20.33 5.12 -7.97
CA PHE A 70 19.16 5.39 -8.79
C PHE A 70 18.54 6.76 -8.41
N PRO A 71 19.24 7.87 -8.68
CA PRO A 71 18.79 9.20 -8.27
C PRO A 71 17.61 9.71 -9.12
N SER A 72 16.96 10.76 -8.62
CA SER A 72 15.95 11.53 -9.36
C SER A 72 14.75 10.69 -9.82
N PRO A 73 13.89 10.26 -8.88
CA PRO A 73 12.67 9.55 -9.22
C PRO A 73 11.80 10.38 -10.17
N LYS A 74 11.23 9.73 -11.16
CA LYS A 74 10.37 10.38 -12.16
C LYS A 74 8.98 10.68 -11.63
N TYR A 75 8.52 9.88 -10.69
CA TYR A 75 7.16 9.92 -10.13
C TYR A 75 7.19 10.30 -8.65
N VAL A 76 6.05 10.77 -8.17
CA VAL A 76 5.87 11.11 -6.76
C VAL A 76 5.14 10.01 -6.01
N SER A 77 5.42 9.90 -4.72
CA SER A 77 4.68 9.05 -3.78
C SER A 77 4.55 9.74 -2.43
N LEU A 78 3.53 9.41 -1.66
CA LEU A 78 3.21 10.06 -0.40
C LEU A 78 3.22 9.06 0.77
N GLY A 79 4.18 9.20 1.68
CA GLY A 79 4.18 8.52 2.97
C GLY A 79 3.43 9.34 4.03
N VAL A 80 2.56 8.68 4.79
CA VAL A 80 1.74 9.34 5.83
C VAL A 80 1.99 8.70 7.20
N PRO A 81 3.17 8.87 7.82
CA PRO A 81 3.48 8.32 9.14
C PRO A 81 2.86 9.13 10.28
N THR A 82 2.87 8.53 11.49
CA THR A 82 2.48 9.20 12.74
C THR A 82 3.63 9.36 13.70
N TRP A 83 3.50 10.29 14.65
CA TRP A 83 4.52 10.55 15.67
C TRP A 83 4.49 9.55 16.82
N LEU A 84 3.31 9.12 17.23
CA LEU A 84 3.10 8.40 18.49
C LEU A 84 2.68 6.93 18.30
N TYR A 85 2.85 6.40 17.09
CA TYR A 85 2.39 5.06 16.73
C TYR A 85 3.57 4.20 16.29
N GLY A 86 4.05 3.38 17.22
CA GLY A 86 5.24 2.57 17.02
C GLY A 86 6.55 3.36 17.11
N HIS A 87 7.66 2.65 16.95
CA HIS A 87 9.02 3.19 16.91
C HIS A 87 9.64 3.03 15.51
N GLU A 88 8.80 2.87 14.51
CA GLU A 88 9.24 2.64 13.14
C GLU A 88 9.71 3.94 12.49
N PRO A 89 10.85 3.93 11.79
CA PRO A 89 11.31 5.08 11.04
C PRO A 89 10.44 5.29 9.80
N ALA A 90 10.40 6.52 9.29
CA ALA A 90 9.81 6.77 7.98
C ALA A 90 10.66 6.14 6.87
N THR A 91 9.99 5.61 5.82
CA THR A 91 10.69 5.06 4.67
C THR A 91 11.50 6.13 3.94
N PRO A 92 12.76 5.84 3.54
CA PRO A 92 13.58 6.77 2.77
C PRO A 92 13.04 7.04 1.35
N PHE A 93 12.29 6.09 0.76
CA PHE A 93 11.89 6.16 -0.65
C PHE A 93 10.64 6.99 -0.92
N ALA A 94 9.91 7.45 0.10
CA ALA A 94 8.79 8.35 -0.11
C ALA A 94 9.29 9.73 -0.57
N THR A 95 8.84 10.20 -1.73
CA THR A 95 9.23 11.52 -2.24
C THR A 95 8.59 12.66 -1.45
N HIS A 96 7.44 12.41 -0.84
CA HIS A 96 6.73 13.34 0.02
C HIS A 96 6.29 12.63 1.31
N ILE A 97 6.35 13.35 2.43
CA ILE A 97 5.92 12.85 3.74
C ILE A 97 4.98 13.84 4.39
N ALA A 98 3.78 13.37 4.75
CA ALA A 98 2.82 14.11 5.57
C ALA A 98 2.69 13.42 6.94
N LYS A 99 3.34 13.95 7.98
CA LYS A 99 3.40 13.32 9.30
C LYS A 99 2.32 13.87 10.23
N TYR A 100 1.52 12.96 10.81
CA TYR A 100 0.42 13.28 11.72
C TYR A 100 0.78 12.98 13.17
N PHE A 101 0.13 13.67 14.12
CA PHE A 101 0.24 13.35 15.54
C PHE A 101 -0.61 12.14 15.90
N ASP A 102 -1.90 12.17 15.54
CA ASP A 102 -2.86 11.13 15.91
C ASP A 102 -3.02 10.09 14.81
N ASN A 103 -2.95 8.81 15.18
CA ASN A 103 -3.13 7.70 14.25
C ASN A 103 -4.55 7.67 13.66
N SER A 104 -5.58 7.97 14.44
CA SER A 104 -6.96 7.98 13.94
C SER A 104 -7.16 8.99 12.81
N THR A 105 -6.64 10.20 12.98
CA THR A 105 -6.67 11.23 11.92
C THR A 105 -5.86 10.82 10.70
N ARG A 106 -4.71 10.17 10.90
CA ARG A 106 -3.87 9.66 9.82
C ARG A 106 -4.60 8.59 9.01
N GLU A 107 -5.20 7.60 9.68
CA GLU A 107 -5.95 6.53 9.01
C GLU A 107 -7.13 7.10 8.19
N ASP A 108 -7.90 7.98 8.79
CA ASP A 108 -9.01 8.63 8.08
C ASP A 108 -8.55 9.41 6.86
N THR A 109 -7.45 10.15 6.99
CA THR A 109 -6.88 10.93 5.89
C THR A 109 -6.37 10.03 4.76
N ILE A 110 -5.62 8.95 5.06
CA ILE A 110 -5.05 8.09 4.02
C ILE A 110 -6.14 7.39 3.22
N LEU A 111 -7.21 6.94 3.87
CA LEU A 111 -8.35 6.32 3.21
C LEU A 111 -9.15 7.35 2.38
N THR A 112 -9.27 8.58 2.86
CA THR A 112 -9.94 9.67 2.13
C THR A 112 -9.25 10.01 0.81
N ILE A 113 -7.93 9.92 0.73
CA ILE A 113 -7.17 10.20 -0.49
C ILE A 113 -6.99 8.98 -1.40
N ALA A 114 -7.21 7.76 -0.88
CA ALA A 114 -7.06 6.50 -1.62
C ALA A 114 -8.25 6.21 -2.55
N LYS A 115 -8.64 7.19 -3.36
CA LYS A 115 -9.85 7.13 -4.20
C LYS A 115 -9.83 6.07 -5.30
N GLY A 116 -8.67 5.59 -5.69
CA GLY A 116 -8.50 4.54 -6.69
C GLY A 116 -8.69 3.12 -6.15
N GLY A 117 -8.73 2.97 -4.83
CA GLY A 117 -8.82 1.69 -4.13
C GLY A 117 -7.71 1.47 -3.14
N VAL A 118 -7.86 0.47 -2.29
CA VAL A 118 -6.89 0.08 -1.26
C VAL A 118 -6.42 -1.36 -1.49
N ILE A 119 -5.11 -1.55 -1.48
CA ILE A 119 -4.47 -2.86 -1.64
C ILE A 119 -3.88 -3.28 -0.30
N TYR A 120 -4.41 -4.34 0.28
CA TYR A 120 -3.98 -4.89 1.57
C TYR A 120 -2.94 -5.99 1.34
N SER A 121 -1.67 -5.71 1.63
CA SER A 121 -0.64 -6.73 1.76
C SER A 121 -0.68 -7.38 3.16
N PRO A 122 -0.09 -8.57 3.37
CA PRO A 122 0.02 -9.16 4.70
C PRO A 122 0.50 -8.17 5.75
N GLY A 123 -0.27 -8.04 6.84
CA GLY A 123 -0.04 -7.03 7.86
C GLY A 123 -0.62 -7.42 9.22
N SER A 124 -0.62 -6.49 10.17
CA SER A 124 -1.03 -6.74 11.54
C SER A 124 -2.16 -5.79 12.01
N ALA A 125 -2.14 -5.36 13.27
CA ALA A 125 -3.21 -4.60 13.89
C ALA A 125 -3.61 -3.30 13.15
N GLY A 126 -2.64 -2.53 12.64
CA GLY A 126 -2.93 -1.32 11.86
C GLY A 126 -3.67 -1.64 10.56
N THR A 127 -3.25 -2.70 9.86
CA THR A 127 -3.93 -3.14 8.63
C THR A 127 -5.36 -3.61 8.91
N MET A 128 -5.62 -4.27 10.05
CA MET A 128 -6.98 -4.61 10.45
C MET A 128 -7.84 -3.37 10.65
N GLN A 129 -7.31 -2.35 11.32
CA GLN A 129 -8.01 -1.07 11.48
C GLN A 129 -8.36 -0.44 10.13
N GLU A 130 -7.40 -0.38 9.21
CA GLU A 130 -7.58 0.16 7.86
C GLU A 130 -8.66 -0.60 7.08
N ILE A 131 -8.65 -1.95 7.11
CA ILE A 131 -9.64 -2.79 6.44
C ILE A 131 -11.07 -2.47 6.92
N PHE A 132 -11.29 -2.44 8.23
CA PHE A 132 -12.63 -2.19 8.77
C PHE A 132 -13.08 -0.74 8.58
N GLN A 133 -12.18 0.21 8.65
CA GLN A 133 -12.49 1.62 8.41
C GLN A 133 -12.86 1.86 6.94
N ASP A 134 -12.11 1.31 6.00
CA ASP A 134 -12.40 1.37 4.57
C ASP A 134 -13.73 0.66 4.24
N ALA A 135 -13.96 -0.53 4.84
CA ALA A 135 -15.21 -1.25 4.67
C ALA A 135 -16.44 -0.42 5.14
N VAL A 136 -16.31 0.34 6.23
CA VAL A 136 -17.37 1.23 6.71
C VAL A 136 -17.57 2.41 5.74
N GLN A 137 -16.50 3.01 5.23
CA GLN A 137 -16.59 4.11 4.27
C GLN A 137 -17.25 3.66 2.96
N ASN A 138 -16.89 2.48 2.46
CA ASN A 138 -17.52 1.86 1.28
C ASN A 138 -18.98 1.49 1.53
N HIS A 139 -19.29 0.88 2.69
CA HIS A 139 -20.65 0.51 3.06
C HIS A 139 -21.62 1.70 3.00
N TYR A 140 -21.23 2.83 3.56
CA TYR A 140 -22.04 4.05 3.60
C TYR A 140 -21.88 4.94 2.38
N LEU A 141 -21.03 4.55 1.42
CA LEU A 141 -20.67 5.38 0.26
C LEU A 141 -20.25 6.79 0.68
N SER A 142 -19.39 6.89 1.71
CA SER A 142 -19.00 8.15 2.34
C SER A 142 -18.42 9.18 1.35
N PHE A 143 -17.86 8.71 0.24
CA PHE A 143 -17.34 9.55 -0.86
C PHE A 143 -18.23 9.57 -2.10
N GLY A 144 -19.47 9.06 -2.00
CA GLY A 144 -20.42 8.98 -3.10
C GLY A 144 -20.27 7.73 -3.98
N TYR A 145 -19.28 6.91 -3.73
CA TYR A 145 -19.01 5.63 -4.41
C TYR A 145 -18.26 4.67 -3.49
N ALA A 146 -18.23 3.38 -3.84
CA ALA A 146 -17.34 2.39 -3.24
C ALA A 146 -16.11 2.21 -4.10
N SER A 147 -14.94 2.05 -3.48
CA SER A 147 -13.66 1.79 -4.15
C SER A 147 -13.21 0.34 -3.97
N PRO A 148 -12.34 -0.20 -4.85
CA PRO A 148 -11.81 -1.55 -4.72
C PRO A 148 -11.08 -1.78 -3.39
N MET A 149 -11.38 -2.91 -2.76
CA MET A 149 -10.70 -3.46 -1.60
C MET A 149 -9.97 -4.74 -2.05
N VAL A 150 -8.70 -4.64 -2.38
CA VAL A 150 -7.92 -5.73 -2.99
C VAL A 150 -6.99 -6.38 -1.97
N PHE A 151 -7.17 -7.66 -1.72
CA PHE A 151 -6.35 -8.43 -0.79
C PHE A 151 -5.25 -9.19 -1.54
N LEU A 152 -4.00 -8.78 -1.35
CA LEU A 152 -2.83 -9.44 -1.90
C LEU A 152 -2.32 -10.49 -0.91
N GLY A 153 -2.31 -11.77 -1.32
CA GLY A 153 -1.88 -12.89 -0.48
C GLY A 153 -3.05 -13.77 -0.05
N LYS A 154 -3.51 -14.67 -0.94
CA LYS A 154 -4.68 -15.52 -0.70
C LYS A 154 -4.56 -16.33 0.59
N GLU A 155 -3.47 -17.06 0.77
CA GLU A 155 -3.25 -17.90 1.94
C GLU A 155 -3.31 -17.10 3.23
N PHE A 156 -2.60 -15.97 3.29
CA PHE A 156 -2.58 -15.12 4.47
C PHE A 156 -3.98 -14.63 4.85
N TRP A 157 -4.74 -14.09 3.90
CA TRP A 157 -6.05 -13.48 4.16
C TRP A 157 -7.21 -14.46 4.30
N THR A 158 -6.98 -15.75 3.98
CA THR A 158 -8.01 -16.79 4.13
C THR A 158 -7.71 -17.80 5.23
N GLU A 159 -6.44 -18.04 5.57
CA GLU A 159 -6.02 -19.07 6.51
C GLU A 159 -5.31 -18.51 7.75
N GLU A 160 -4.25 -17.70 7.56
CA GLU A 160 -3.46 -17.18 8.68
C GLU A 160 -4.19 -16.07 9.41
N MET A 161 -4.76 -15.12 8.67
CA MET A 161 -5.55 -14.00 9.16
C MET A 161 -6.86 -13.92 8.35
N PRO A 162 -7.89 -14.72 8.65
CA PRO A 162 -9.02 -14.97 7.75
C PRO A 162 -10.04 -13.82 7.70
N VAL A 163 -9.56 -12.59 7.61
CA VAL A 163 -10.40 -11.39 7.56
C VAL A 163 -11.19 -11.30 6.25
N TYR A 164 -10.63 -11.79 5.13
CA TYR A 164 -11.35 -11.82 3.86
C TYR A 164 -12.62 -12.68 3.95
N ARG A 165 -12.53 -13.86 4.55
CA ARG A 165 -13.67 -14.71 4.81
C ARG A 165 -14.71 -14.07 5.73
N LEU A 166 -14.24 -13.33 6.75
CA LEU A 166 -15.12 -12.57 7.64
C LEU A 166 -15.87 -11.47 6.87
N MET A 167 -15.19 -10.73 5.99
CA MET A 167 -15.84 -9.72 5.16
C MET A 167 -16.91 -10.32 4.24
N GLN A 168 -16.60 -11.43 3.58
CA GLN A 168 -17.59 -12.17 2.77
C GLN A 168 -18.80 -12.59 3.60
N TYR A 169 -18.57 -13.16 4.77
CA TYR A 169 -19.64 -13.56 5.68
C TYR A 169 -20.52 -12.38 6.10
N LEU A 170 -19.92 -11.22 6.40
CA LEU A 170 -20.66 -10.02 6.79
C LEU A 170 -21.51 -9.46 5.64
N ILE A 171 -21.03 -9.56 4.40
CA ILE A 171 -21.82 -9.23 3.19
C ILE A 171 -23.00 -10.21 3.05
N GLU A 172 -22.76 -11.52 3.13
CA GLU A 172 -23.80 -12.55 3.04
C GLU A 172 -24.89 -12.37 4.12
N LYS A 173 -24.53 -11.89 5.29
CA LYS A 173 -25.47 -11.59 6.39
C LYS A 173 -26.12 -10.20 6.27
N GLY A 174 -25.87 -9.47 5.19
CA GLY A 174 -26.42 -8.14 5.00
C GLY A 174 -25.92 -7.09 6.03
N LYS A 175 -24.75 -7.34 6.65
CA LYS A 175 -24.13 -6.40 7.60
C LYS A 175 -23.29 -5.35 6.91
N TYR A 176 -22.71 -5.69 5.76
CA TYR A 176 -22.02 -4.78 4.86
C TYR A 176 -22.63 -4.84 3.47
N ASN A 177 -22.73 -3.68 2.83
CA ASN A 177 -23.10 -3.53 1.43
C ASN A 177 -22.01 -2.75 0.70
N ASN A 178 -22.05 -2.71 -0.62
CA ASN A 178 -21.17 -1.89 -1.46
C ASN A 178 -19.66 -2.20 -1.33
N LEU A 179 -19.27 -3.38 -0.81
CA LEU A 179 -17.86 -3.73 -0.74
C LEU A 179 -17.42 -4.37 -2.06
N LEU A 180 -16.45 -3.76 -2.73
CA LEU A 180 -15.84 -4.28 -3.95
C LEU A 180 -14.61 -5.12 -3.59
N LEU A 181 -14.88 -6.32 -3.00
CA LEU A 181 -13.82 -7.21 -2.52
C LEU A 181 -13.21 -8.03 -3.66
N SER A 182 -11.88 -8.08 -3.70
CA SER A 182 -11.14 -9.05 -4.49
C SER A 182 -9.94 -9.60 -3.71
N ILE A 183 -9.50 -10.81 -4.06
CA ILE A 183 -8.33 -11.45 -3.46
C ILE A 183 -7.52 -12.16 -4.53
N THR A 184 -6.21 -11.90 -4.57
CA THR A 184 -5.33 -12.49 -5.57
C THR A 184 -3.87 -12.50 -5.11
N ASP A 185 -3.06 -13.35 -5.76
CA ASP A 185 -1.60 -13.35 -5.67
C ASP A 185 -0.96 -12.75 -6.93
N SER A 186 -1.76 -12.37 -7.93
CA SER A 186 -1.31 -11.86 -9.21
C SER A 186 -1.23 -10.33 -9.21
N VAL A 187 -0.04 -9.81 -9.52
CA VAL A 187 0.19 -8.37 -9.72
C VAL A 187 -0.67 -7.83 -10.88
N ASP A 188 -0.76 -8.59 -11.97
CA ASP A 188 -1.49 -8.14 -13.17
C ASP A 188 -3.01 -8.07 -12.92
N GLU A 189 -3.56 -9.00 -12.14
CA GLU A 189 -4.98 -8.95 -11.73
C GLU A 189 -5.27 -7.72 -10.87
N ILE A 190 -4.35 -7.34 -9.97
CA ILE A 190 -4.51 -6.13 -9.14
C ILE A 190 -4.48 -4.88 -10.02
N VAL A 191 -3.51 -4.78 -10.90
CA VAL A 191 -3.37 -3.64 -11.82
C VAL A 191 -4.65 -3.49 -12.65
N SER A 192 -5.12 -4.59 -13.28
CA SER A 192 -6.37 -4.58 -14.05
C SER A 192 -7.58 -4.13 -13.22
N THR A 193 -7.71 -4.65 -11.99
CA THR A 193 -8.82 -4.26 -11.10
C THR A 193 -8.85 -2.75 -10.82
N ILE A 194 -7.69 -2.16 -10.56
CA ILE A 194 -7.57 -0.71 -10.28
C ILE A 194 -7.81 0.12 -11.54
N GLU A 195 -7.30 -0.32 -12.70
CA GLU A 195 -7.50 0.37 -13.97
C GLU A 195 -8.95 0.32 -14.42
N ASP A 196 -9.58 -0.83 -14.39
CA ASP A 196 -11.00 -1.01 -14.75
C ASP A 196 -11.90 -0.10 -13.88
N PHE A 197 -11.62 -0.02 -12.58
CA PHE A 197 -12.33 0.89 -11.71
C PHE A 197 -12.10 2.36 -12.07
N ARG A 198 -10.86 2.77 -12.29
CA ARG A 198 -10.52 4.14 -12.70
C ARG A 198 -11.22 4.55 -14.00
N ASP A 199 -11.32 3.63 -14.95
CA ASP A 199 -11.95 3.91 -16.25
C ASP A 199 -13.47 4.03 -16.13
N GLN A 200 -14.09 3.35 -15.17
CA GLN A 200 -15.53 3.51 -14.85
C GLN A 200 -15.86 4.85 -14.17
N GLN A 201 -14.86 5.54 -13.61
CA GLN A 201 -15.07 6.84 -12.93
C GLN A 201 -14.85 8.05 -13.85
N LYS A 202 -14.41 7.85 -15.09
CA LYS A 202 -14.26 8.91 -16.12
C LYS A 202 -15.58 9.21 -16.78
#